data_54a239c324893c647cdb13e5d888fc2b
#
_entry.id   54a239c324893c647cdb13e5d888fc2b
#
_cell.length_a   1.000
_cell.length_b   1.000
_cell.length_c   1.000
_cell.angle_alpha   90.00
_cell.angle_beta   90.00
_cell.angle_gamma   90.00
#
_symmetry.space_group_name_H-M   'P 1'
#
loop_
_entity.id
_entity.type
_entity.pdbx_description
1 polymer ?
#
loop_
_entity_poly.entity_id
_entity_poly.type
_entity_poly.pdbx_seq_one_letter_code
_entity_poly.pdbx_strand_id
1 'polypeptide(L)'
;DTVLLDMDGTLIDLHFDSYFWQQLVPEQWGAARGLDLASAQQALAPVFAGVAGTLNWYCLDHWRRELGLDILALKRQIVDKIGWRQDAQAFLQALRASGRRCYLFTNAHPDSLALKLEQTGLDRYLDGLYSTHSFGVPKEEQTCWQALQQALAFDPARTLFIDDSLRILQAARQFGI
;
A
#
# COMPACT_ATOMS: atom_id res chain seq x y z
N ASP A 1 7.24 22.80 -5.53
CA ASP A 1 6.94 22.06 -4.31
C ASP A 1 6.23 20.75 -4.69
N THR A 2 6.64 19.67 -4.04
CA THR A 2 6.16 18.31 -4.33
C THR A 2 5.40 17.77 -3.12
N VAL A 3 4.31 17.04 -3.37
CA VAL A 3 3.58 16.29 -2.35
C VAL A 3 3.61 14.82 -2.72
N LEU A 4 4.14 14.00 -1.85
CA LEU A 4 4.13 12.54 -1.94
C LEU A 4 3.06 12.02 -1.01
N LEU A 5 2.23 11.12 -1.49
CA LEU A 5 1.08 10.60 -0.77
C LEU A 5 1.15 9.08 -0.73
N ASP A 6 1.05 8.50 0.43
CA ASP A 6 0.74 7.10 0.56
C ASP A 6 -0.72 6.82 0.16
N MET A 7 -1.06 5.56 -0.05
CA MET A 7 -2.38 5.13 -0.47
C MET A 7 -3.20 4.56 0.69
N ASP A 8 -2.76 3.45 1.24
CA ASP A 8 -3.53 2.62 2.16
C ASP A 8 -3.45 3.14 3.60
N GLY A 9 -4.58 3.51 4.19
CA GLY A 9 -4.61 4.21 5.48
C GLY A 9 -4.45 5.73 5.37
N THR A 10 -4.01 6.24 4.22
CA THR A 10 -3.83 7.68 3.98
C THR A 10 -4.93 8.26 3.08
N LEU A 11 -5.12 7.74 1.89
CA LEU A 11 -6.16 8.17 0.93
C LEU A 11 -7.30 7.16 0.83
N ILE A 12 -6.97 5.88 0.86
CA ILE A 12 -7.89 4.75 0.81
C ILE A 12 -8.03 4.16 2.22
N ASP A 13 -9.25 3.82 2.59
CA ASP A 13 -9.56 3.20 3.87
C ASP A 13 -8.92 1.81 4.00
N LEU A 14 -8.49 1.45 5.22
CA LEU A 14 -7.86 0.15 5.48
C LEU A 14 -8.87 -1.01 5.57
N HIS A 15 -10.17 -0.76 5.49
CA HIS A 15 -11.18 -1.82 5.66
C HIS A 15 -10.99 -2.98 4.68
N PHE A 16 -10.73 -2.67 3.40
CA PHE A 16 -10.46 -3.68 2.37
C PHE A 16 -9.27 -4.58 2.73
N ASP A 17 -8.11 -3.99 3.06
CA ASP A 17 -6.90 -4.77 3.36
C ASP A 17 -6.98 -5.45 4.72
N SER A 18 -7.59 -4.82 5.73
CA SER A 18 -7.81 -5.43 7.04
C SER A 18 -8.72 -6.64 6.94
N TYR A 19 -9.85 -6.53 6.26
CA TYR A 19 -10.75 -7.67 6.04
C TYR A 19 -10.06 -8.80 5.26
N PHE A 20 -9.32 -8.43 4.21
CA PHE A 20 -8.61 -9.39 3.37
C PHE A 20 -7.61 -10.24 4.17
N TRP A 21 -6.68 -9.58 4.87
CA TRP A 21 -5.59 -10.26 5.56
C TRP A 21 -5.97 -10.88 6.90
N GLN A 22 -6.95 -10.28 7.61
CA GLN A 22 -7.34 -10.75 8.94
C GLN A 22 -8.50 -11.74 8.92
N GLN A 23 -9.29 -11.76 7.85
CA GLN A 23 -10.47 -12.62 7.75
C GLN A 23 -10.45 -13.53 6.53
N LEU A 24 -10.51 -12.99 5.31
CA LEU A 24 -10.70 -13.77 4.10
C LEU A 24 -9.53 -14.76 3.84
N VAL A 25 -8.29 -14.29 3.93
CA VAL A 25 -7.11 -15.16 3.74
C VAL A 25 -7.05 -16.27 4.78
N PRO A 26 -7.16 -16.02 6.10
CA PRO A 26 -7.22 -17.10 7.09
C PRO A 26 -8.39 -18.07 6.89
N GLU A 27 -9.58 -17.60 6.52
CA GLU A 27 -10.72 -18.47 6.22
C GLU A 27 -10.42 -19.41 5.06
N GLN A 28 -9.93 -18.91 3.94
CA GLN A 28 -9.65 -19.69 2.75
C GLN A 28 -8.48 -20.66 2.97
N TRP A 29 -7.42 -20.20 3.64
CA TRP A 29 -6.26 -21.01 3.96
C TRP A 29 -6.58 -22.11 4.97
N GLY A 30 -7.39 -21.78 5.98
CA GLY A 30 -7.84 -22.70 7.03
C GLY A 30 -8.80 -23.75 6.51
N ALA A 31 -9.77 -23.37 5.68
CA ALA A 31 -10.74 -24.29 5.10
C ALA A 31 -10.07 -25.45 4.34
N ALA A 32 -9.01 -25.16 3.59
CA ALA A 32 -8.23 -26.17 2.89
C ALA A 32 -7.46 -27.14 3.83
N ARG A 33 -7.38 -26.83 5.13
CA ARG A 33 -6.64 -27.56 6.17
C ARG A 33 -7.51 -28.08 7.29
N GLY A 34 -8.83 -27.88 7.20
CA GLY A 34 -9.78 -28.28 8.25
C GLY A 34 -9.66 -27.47 9.55
N LEU A 35 -9.14 -26.25 9.46
CA LEU A 35 -8.99 -25.33 10.58
C LEU A 35 -10.15 -24.32 10.62
N ASP A 36 -10.58 -23.94 11.80
CA ASP A 36 -11.45 -22.79 12.00
C ASP A 36 -10.67 -21.46 11.83
N LEU A 37 -11.39 -20.37 11.77
CA LEU A 37 -10.81 -19.04 11.56
C LEU A 37 -9.74 -18.68 12.62
N ALA A 38 -10.04 -18.92 13.91
CA ALA A 38 -9.14 -18.57 15.00
C ALA A 38 -7.83 -19.36 14.95
N SER A 39 -7.92 -20.67 14.69
CA SER A 39 -6.76 -21.56 14.52
C SER A 39 -5.94 -21.17 13.29
N ALA A 40 -6.58 -20.81 12.19
CA ALA A 40 -5.91 -20.35 10.98
C ALA A 40 -5.17 -19.01 11.19
N GLN A 41 -5.80 -18.05 11.87
CA GLN A 41 -5.19 -16.78 12.24
C GLN A 41 -3.95 -16.99 13.13
N GLN A 42 -4.06 -17.84 14.14
CA GLN A 42 -2.94 -18.17 15.03
C GLN A 42 -1.76 -18.81 14.27
N ALA A 43 -2.06 -19.74 13.34
CA ALA A 43 -1.04 -20.39 12.54
C ALA A 43 -0.34 -19.45 11.54
N LEU A 44 -1.08 -18.49 10.98
CA LEU A 44 -0.55 -17.52 10.01
C LEU A 44 0.20 -16.35 10.66
N ALA A 45 -0.06 -16.03 11.92
CA ALA A 45 0.56 -14.89 12.59
C ALA A 45 2.11 -14.90 12.52
N PRO A 46 2.82 -16.01 12.83
CA PRO A 46 4.28 -16.05 12.70
C PRO A 46 4.76 -15.97 11.24
N VAL A 47 3.98 -16.47 10.28
CA VAL A 47 4.30 -16.40 8.84
C VAL A 47 4.27 -14.94 8.39
N PHE A 48 3.24 -14.19 8.77
CA PHE A 48 3.13 -12.77 8.48
C PHE A 48 4.25 -11.97 9.17
N ALA A 49 4.49 -12.23 10.46
CA ALA A 49 5.53 -11.53 11.23
C ALA A 49 6.93 -11.72 10.64
N GLY A 50 7.21 -12.88 10.04
CA GLY A 50 8.52 -13.22 9.47
C GLY A 50 8.99 -12.34 8.32
N VAL A 51 8.08 -11.66 7.62
CA VAL A 51 8.40 -10.78 6.48
C VAL A 51 7.96 -9.32 6.70
N ALA A 52 7.46 -8.99 7.88
CA ALA A 52 7.00 -7.64 8.20
C ALA A 52 8.10 -6.58 7.96
N GLY A 53 7.76 -5.51 7.24
CA GLY A 53 8.69 -4.43 6.89
C GLY A 53 9.65 -4.74 5.75
N THR A 54 9.47 -5.85 5.06
CA THR A 54 10.17 -6.18 3.81
C THR A 54 9.23 -6.01 2.62
N LEU A 55 9.77 -5.96 1.38
CA LEU A 55 8.94 -5.88 0.19
C LEU A 55 8.01 -7.11 0.04
N ASN A 56 8.42 -8.28 0.54
CA ASN A 56 7.61 -9.49 0.53
C ASN A 56 6.29 -9.34 1.31
N TRP A 57 6.27 -8.53 2.37
CA TRP A 57 5.04 -8.20 3.10
C TRP A 57 3.94 -7.65 2.18
N TYR A 58 4.31 -6.84 1.21
CA TYR A 58 3.41 -6.18 0.27
C TYR A 58 3.21 -6.95 -1.04
N CYS A 59 4.01 -8.03 -1.28
CA CYS A 59 4.08 -8.73 -2.56
C CYS A 59 3.01 -9.81 -2.70
N LEU A 60 2.05 -9.65 -3.61
CA LEU A 60 1.00 -10.65 -3.85
C LEU A 60 1.55 -11.96 -4.39
N ASP A 61 2.61 -11.93 -5.22
CA ASP A 61 3.26 -13.12 -5.74
C ASP A 61 3.99 -13.92 -4.65
N HIS A 62 4.59 -13.23 -3.66
CA HIS A 62 5.15 -13.89 -2.48
C HIS A 62 4.05 -14.65 -1.74
N TRP A 63 2.95 -14.00 -1.39
CA TRP A 63 1.86 -14.61 -0.66
C TRP A 63 1.15 -15.72 -1.42
N ARG A 64 1.04 -15.60 -2.75
CA ARG A 64 0.53 -16.68 -3.59
C ARG A 64 1.36 -17.96 -3.45
N ARG A 65 2.69 -17.85 -3.46
CA ARG A 65 3.60 -18.99 -3.30
C ARG A 65 3.56 -19.57 -1.87
N GLU A 66 3.63 -18.68 -0.86
CA GLU A 66 3.66 -19.08 0.55
C GLU A 66 2.36 -19.75 1.02
N LEU A 67 1.22 -19.22 0.61
CA LEU A 67 -0.07 -19.67 1.10
C LEU A 67 -0.75 -20.69 0.17
N GLY A 68 -0.32 -20.77 -1.08
CA GLY A 68 -0.96 -21.60 -2.09
C GLY A 68 -2.35 -21.11 -2.51
N LEU A 69 -2.62 -19.81 -2.37
CA LEU A 69 -3.90 -19.16 -2.68
C LEU A 69 -3.75 -18.22 -3.88
N ASP A 70 -4.78 -18.10 -4.70
CA ASP A 70 -4.85 -17.05 -5.72
C ASP A 70 -5.24 -15.73 -5.05
N ILE A 71 -4.23 -15.01 -4.56
CA ILE A 71 -4.39 -13.78 -3.78
C ILE A 71 -5.16 -12.71 -4.58
N LEU A 72 -4.84 -12.55 -5.86
CA LEU A 72 -5.50 -11.56 -6.71
C LEU A 72 -6.97 -11.90 -6.96
N ALA A 73 -7.28 -13.17 -7.24
CA ALA A 73 -8.66 -13.62 -7.41
C ALA A 73 -9.49 -13.42 -6.13
N LEU A 74 -8.91 -13.69 -4.96
CA LEU A 74 -9.57 -13.43 -3.68
C LEU A 74 -9.80 -11.93 -3.43
N LYS A 75 -8.82 -11.08 -3.73
CA LYS A 75 -8.99 -9.61 -3.62
C LYS A 75 -10.13 -9.10 -4.51
N ARG A 76 -10.26 -9.64 -5.72
CA ARG A 76 -11.35 -9.27 -6.65
C ARG A 76 -12.75 -9.59 -6.11
N GLN A 77 -12.89 -10.58 -5.25
CA GLN A 77 -14.20 -10.95 -4.66
C GLN A 77 -14.74 -9.91 -3.68
N ILE A 78 -13.88 -9.02 -3.17
CA ILE A 78 -14.23 -8.06 -2.12
C ILE A 78 -13.93 -6.60 -2.52
N VAL A 79 -13.85 -6.31 -3.81
CA VAL A 79 -13.56 -4.94 -4.32
C VAL A 79 -14.58 -3.90 -3.87
N ASP A 80 -15.80 -4.32 -3.51
CA ASP A 80 -16.85 -3.50 -2.92
C ASP A 80 -16.46 -2.89 -1.56
N LYS A 81 -15.43 -3.44 -0.90
CA LYS A 81 -14.87 -2.93 0.37
C LYS A 81 -13.80 -1.85 0.18
N ILE A 82 -13.39 -1.59 -1.07
CA ILE A 82 -12.45 -0.51 -1.38
C ILE A 82 -13.19 0.83 -1.29
N GLY A 83 -12.76 1.68 -0.38
CA GLY A 83 -13.37 2.99 -0.18
C GLY A 83 -12.35 4.09 0.10
N TRP A 84 -12.76 5.32 -0.15
CA TRP A 84 -11.98 6.49 0.23
C TRP A 84 -11.98 6.71 1.74
N ARG A 85 -10.87 7.21 2.26
CA ARG A 85 -10.91 7.84 3.57
C ARG A 85 -11.76 9.11 3.53
N GLN A 86 -12.38 9.40 4.66
CA GLN A 86 -13.13 10.65 4.83
C GLN A 86 -12.27 11.85 4.42
N ASP A 87 -12.86 12.77 3.67
CA ASP A 87 -12.23 14.01 3.19
C ASP A 87 -11.04 13.85 2.22
N ALA A 88 -10.57 12.65 1.89
CA ALA A 88 -9.42 12.45 1.01
C ALA A 88 -9.63 13.03 -0.39
N GLN A 89 -10.82 12.88 -0.96
CA GLN A 89 -11.13 13.45 -2.29
C GLN A 89 -11.11 14.98 -2.26
N ALA A 90 -11.71 15.61 -1.23
CA ALA A 90 -11.70 17.05 -1.09
C ALA A 90 -10.27 17.60 -0.89
N PHE A 91 -9.47 16.89 -0.11
CA PHE A 91 -8.06 17.19 0.08
C PHE A 91 -7.27 17.16 -1.24
N LEU A 92 -7.44 16.09 -2.04
CA LEU A 92 -6.78 15.95 -3.35
C LEU A 92 -7.21 17.06 -4.33
N GLN A 93 -8.49 17.42 -4.34
CA GLN A 93 -8.99 18.53 -5.15
C GLN A 93 -8.34 19.86 -4.75
N ALA A 94 -8.21 20.12 -3.45
CA ALA A 94 -7.53 21.31 -2.93
C ALA A 94 -6.03 21.32 -3.28
N LEU A 95 -5.34 20.18 -3.18
CA LEU A 95 -3.94 20.05 -3.61
C LEU A 95 -3.78 20.37 -5.09
N ARG A 96 -4.62 19.81 -5.94
CA ARG A 96 -4.60 20.05 -7.38
C ARG A 96 -4.82 21.54 -7.70
N ALA A 97 -5.78 22.17 -7.03
CA ALA A 97 -6.06 23.61 -7.19
C ALA A 97 -4.88 24.49 -6.73
N SER A 98 -4.03 24.00 -5.84
CA SER A 98 -2.85 24.73 -5.35
C SER A 98 -1.68 24.77 -6.35
N GLY A 99 -1.75 24.01 -7.46
CA GLY A 99 -0.69 23.93 -8.46
C GLY A 99 0.55 23.16 -8.02
N ARG A 100 0.49 22.42 -6.90
CA ARG A 100 1.57 21.56 -6.43
C ARG A 100 1.58 20.25 -7.22
N ARG A 101 2.77 19.70 -7.45
CA ARG A 101 2.92 18.37 -8.04
C ARG A 101 2.60 17.30 -6.98
N CYS A 102 1.65 16.43 -7.28
CA CYS A 102 1.15 15.42 -6.35
C CYS A 102 1.37 14.00 -6.91
N TYR A 103 2.09 13.17 -6.19
CA TYR A 103 2.41 11.81 -6.62
C TYR A 103 2.02 10.80 -5.57
N LEU A 104 1.50 9.65 -6.03
CA LEU A 104 1.34 8.49 -5.17
C LEU A 104 2.68 7.80 -5.00
N PHE A 105 3.00 7.44 -3.76
CA PHE A 105 4.16 6.63 -3.43
C PHE A 105 3.76 5.57 -2.41
N THR A 106 3.54 4.33 -2.89
CA THR A 106 2.94 3.24 -2.12
C THR A 106 3.81 1.98 -2.12
N ASN A 107 3.76 1.22 -1.02
CA ASN A 107 4.32 -0.13 -0.95
C ASN A 107 3.41 -1.20 -1.61
N ALA A 108 2.20 -0.85 -2.02
CA ALA A 108 1.25 -1.81 -2.60
C ALA A 108 1.79 -2.46 -3.88
N HIS A 109 1.55 -3.76 -4.02
CA HIS A 109 1.82 -4.50 -5.26
C HIS A 109 1.06 -3.87 -6.44
N PRO A 110 1.64 -3.84 -7.66
CA PRO A 110 1.00 -3.23 -8.82
C PRO A 110 -0.43 -3.72 -9.08
N ASP A 111 -0.70 -5.02 -8.92
CA ASP A 111 -2.06 -5.57 -9.12
C ASP A 111 -3.04 -5.08 -8.04
N SER A 112 -2.59 -4.93 -6.79
CA SER A 112 -3.43 -4.36 -5.72
C SER A 112 -3.70 -2.88 -5.97
N LEU A 113 -2.69 -2.15 -6.42
CA LEU A 113 -2.83 -0.75 -6.84
C LEU A 113 -3.84 -0.63 -7.98
N ALA A 114 -3.74 -1.45 -9.03
CA ALA A 114 -4.67 -1.44 -10.16
C ALA A 114 -6.13 -1.62 -9.73
N LEU A 115 -6.42 -2.60 -8.85
CA LEU A 115 -7.78 -2.80 -8.32
C LEU A 115 -8.32 -1.56 -7.61
N LYS A 116 -7.48 -0.89 -6.81
CA LYS A 116 -7.87 0.32 -6.08
C LYS A 116 -8.10 1.51 -7.02
N LEU A 117 -7.28 1.65 -8.05
CA LEU A 117 -7.47 2.68 -9.08
C LEU A 117 -8.76 2.45 -9.87
N GLU A 118 -9.06 1.22 -10.27
CA GLU A 118 -10.31 0.86 -10.97
C GLU A 118 -11.56 1.24 -10.14
N GLN A 119 -11.53 1.03 -8.83
CA GLN A 119 -12.67 1.30 -7.96
C GLN A 119 -12.81 2.78 -7.59
N THR A 120 -11.72 3.52 -7.50
CA THR A 120 -11.72 4.87 -6.92
C THR A 120 -11.46 5.98 -7.93
N GLY A 121 -10.78 5.69 -9.05
CA GLY A 121 -10.31 6.70 -9.98
C GLY A 121 -9.27 7.65 -9.37
N LEU A 122 -8.51 7.19 -8.36
CA LEU A 122 -7.51 7.98 -7.64
C LEU A 122 -6.44 8.59 -8.56
N ASP A 123 -6.08 7.89 -9.63
CA ASP A 123 -5.14 8.34 -10.67
C ASP A 123 -5.49 9.71 -11.27
N ARG A 124 -6.77 10.05 -11.34
CA ARG A 124 -7.25 11.33 -11.92
C ARG A 124 -6.85 12.57 -11.11
N TYR A 125 -6.44 12.38 -9.86
CA TYR A 125 -6.05 13.46 -8.94
C TYR A 125 -4.55 13.69 -8.87
N LEU A 126 -3.73 12.81 -9.49
CA LEU A 126 -2.29 12.72 -9.28
C LEU A 126 -1.53 12.93 -10.58
N ASP A 127 -0.32 13.48 -10.47
CA ASP A 127 0.60 13.69 -11.60
C ASP A 127 1.38 12.42 -11.96
N GLY A 128 1.42 11.42 -11.06
CA GLY A 128 2.04 10.13 -11.30
C GLY A 128 1.89 9.17 -10.12
N LEU A 129 2.18 7.90 -10.39
CA LEU A 129 1.97 6.78 -9.46
C LEU A 129 3.26 5.97 -9.37
N TYR A 130 3.76 5.75 -8.15
CA TYR A 130 4.97 4.98 -7.89
C TYR A 130 4.70 3.89 -6.88
N SER A 131 4.78 2.65 -7.33
CA SER A 131 4.86 1.48 -6.45
C SER A 131 6.32 1.17 -6.16
N THR A 132 6.65 0.89 -4.92
CA THR A 132 8.01 0.49 -4.51
C THR A 132 8.47 -0.81 -5.14
N HIS A 133 7.55 -1.62 -5.65
CA HIS A 133 7.86 -2.81 -6.43
C HIS A 133 8.66 -2.51 -7.70
N SER A 134 8.51 -1.31 -8.29
CA SER A 134 9.33 -0.86 -9.41
C SER A 134 10.79 -0.61 -9.03
N PHE A 135 11.06 -0.39 -7.74
CA PHE A 135 12.41 -0.16 -7.21
C PHE A 135 13.00 -1.40 -6.53
N GLY A 136 12.20 -2.44 -6.29
CA GLY A 136 12.62 -3.68 -5.65
C GLY A 136 12.88 -3.59 -4.14
N VAL A 137 12.56 -2.46 -3.50
CA VAL A 137 12.77 -2.20 -2.07
C VAL A 137 11.62 -1.38 -1.48
N PRO A 138 11.18 -1.63 -0.22
CA PRO A 138 10.07 -0.92 0.39
C PRO A 138 10.46 0.48 0.91
N LYS A 139 9.46 1.31 1.24
CA LYS A 139 9.65 2.68 1.77
C LYS A 139 10.44 2.73 3.09
N GLU A 140 10.53 1.62 3.81
CA GLU A 140 11.33 1.47 5.02
C GLU A 140 12.84 1.63 4.77
N GLU A 141 13.30 1.44 3.53
CA GLU A 141 14.72 1.48 3.17
C GLU A 141 15.11 2.80 2.49
N GLN A 142 16.28 3.34 2.85
CA GLN A 142 16.77 4.61 2.29
C GLN A 142 17.01 4.55 0.78
N THR A 143 17.40 3.39 0.26
CA THR A 143 17.60 3.16 -1.17
C THR A 143 16.33 3.35 -1.98
N CYS A 144 15.15 3.09 -1.38
CA CYS A 144 13.86 3.34 -2.01
C CYS A 144 13.63 4.85 -2.26
N TRP A 145 13.95 5.69 -1.27
CA TRP A 145 13.83 7.14 -1.38
C TRP A 145 14.81 7.73 -2.40
N GLN A 146 16.04 7.19 -2.45
CA GLN A 146 17.05 7.56 -3.45
C GLN A 146 16.55 7.23 -4.87
N ALA A 147 15.97 6.04 -5.06
CA ALA A 147 15.42 5.63 -6.36
C ALA A 147 14.24 6.52 -6.77
N LEU A 148 13.33 6.85 -5.84
CA LEU A 148 12.24 7.76 -6.11
C LEU A 148 12.74 9.16 -6.46
N GLN A 149 13.75 9.69 -5.75
CA GLN A 149 14.32 11.01 -6.03
C GLN A 149 14.96 11.05 -7.43
N GLN A 150 15.66 9.98 -7.84
CA GLN A 150 16.21 9.88 -9.19
C GLN A 150 15.11 9.88 -10.26
N ALA A 151 13.99 9.19 -10.01
CA ALA A 151 12.88 9.11 -10.94
C ALA A 151 12.09 10.42 -11.07
N LEU A 152 11.91 11.16 -9.97
CA LEU A 152 11.07 12.37 -9.91
C LEU A 152 11.83 13.70 -9.91
N ALA A 153 13.14 13.66 -9.64
CA ALA A 153 14.00 14.85 -9.50
C ALA A 153 13.38 15.90 -8.54
N PHE A 154 12.85 15.46 -7.39
CA PHE A 154 12.30 16.36 -6.37
C PHE A 154 13.39 16.82 -5.39
N ASP A 155 13.17 17.99 -4.80
CA ASP A 155 13.98 18.52 -3.70
C ASP A 155 13.38 18.04 -2.36
N PRO A 156 14.08 17.23 -1.56
CA PRO A 156 13.57 16.78 -0.26
C PRO A 156 13.15 17.91 0.68
N ALA A 157 13.94 18.99 0.73
CA ALA A 157 13.65 20.15 1.60
C ALA A 157 12.39 20.92 1.17
N ARG A 158 11.87 20.68 -0.03
CA ARG A 158 10.65 21.30 -0.58
C ARG A 158 9.57 20.26 -0.89
N THR A 159 9.63 19.13 -0.22
CA THR A 159 8.70 18.01 -0.41
C THR A 159 7.97 17.73 0.90
N LEU A 160 6.66 17.59 0.80
CA LEU A 160 5.82 17.05 1.88
C LEU A 160 5.51 15.60 1.60
N PHE A 161 5.67 14.74 2.59
CA PHE A 161 5.20 13.36 2.53
C PHE A 161 4.12 13.11 3.57
N ILE A 162 3.05 12.42 3.16
CA ILE A 162 1.91 12.06 4.01
C ILE A 162 1.72 10.56 3.97
N ASP A 163 1.75 9.92 5.15
CA ASP A 163 1.66 8.48 5.33
C ASP A 163 1.07 8.19 6.72
N ASP A 164 0.34 7.09 6.91
CA ASP A 164 -0.24 6.70 8.19
C ASP A 164 0.75 5.92 9.08
N SER A 165 1.88 5.47 8.53
CA SER A 165 2.90 4.68 9.23
C SER A 165 4.03 5.56 9.79
N LEU A 166 4.12 5.63 11.13
CA LEU A 166 5.20 6.34 11.80
C LEU A 166 6.60 5.85 11.37
N ARG A 167 6.76 4.55 11.16
CA ARG A 167 8.03 3.96 10.71
C ARG A 167 8.45 4.50 9.35
N ILE A 168 7.51 4.61 8.42
CA ILE A 168 7.78 5.15 7.07
C ILE A 168 8.02 6.65 7.12
N LEU A 169 7.28 7.40 7.95
CA LEU A 169 7.54 8.83 8.19
C LEU A 169 8.94 9.08 8.77
N GLN A 170 9.42 8.21 9.66
CA GLN A 170 10.79 8.27 10.16
C GLN A 170 11.83 8.03 9.06
N ALA A 171 11.58 7.09 8.15
CA ALA A 171 12.45 6.85 6.99
C ALA A 171 12.50 8.06 6.03
N ALA A 172 11.35 8.69 5.77
CA ALA A 172 11.28 9.92 4.98
C ALA A 172 12.05 11.06 5.63
N ARG A 173 11.87 11.25 6.94
CA ARG A 173 12.60 12.28 7.72
C ARG A 173 14.12 12.04 7.69
N GLN A 174 14.56 10.80 7.80
CA GLN A 174 15.98 10.45 7.69
C GLN A 174 16.54 10.77 6.29
N PHE A 175 15.72 10.68 5.26
CA PHE A 175 16.07 11.06 3.89
C PHE A 175 16.12 12.57 3.66
N GLY A 176 15.53 13.36 4.54
CA GLY A 176 15.53 14.84 4.49
C GLY A 176 14.20 15.45 4.04
N ILE A 177 13.09 14.69 4.08
CA ILE A 177 11.72 15.16 3.84
C ILE A 177 11.04 15.55 5.16
#